data_be1dbcc9655fc435b6ad59cafb1bb06e
#
_entry.id   be1dbcc9655fc435b6ad59cafb1bb06e
#
_cell.length_a   1.000
_cell.length_b   1.000
_cell.length_c   1.000
_cell.angle_alpha   90.00
_cell.angle_beta   90.00
_cell.angle_gamma   90.00
#
_symmetry.space_group_name_H-M   'P 1'
#
loop_
_entity.id
_entity.type
_entity.pdbx_description
1 polymer ?
#
loop_
_entity_poly.entity_id
_entity_poly.type
_entity_poly.pdbx_seq_one_letter_code
_entity_poly.pdbx_strand_id
1 'polypeptide(L)'
;MVEMAQGNIPFFEKNLKEIIRRNVRAGRLVYSTDIESFARKAQVIFLAEDSADHLSDVVMRISRLAPTPPILTIVTPVSVGTASALEKSLKDAGLQATIVSQPMFFTDGCAVEDFNWPDRLILGSTSNEAVHILKQIFHPLVMRGVPVIVTNQATAELVRESATAFVATKISFINEVSALCERVGADAVSLALALGLDKKIAPRCLQPGAGMGGVFAESDMDSLAQLAQANGVSLKVLSAARDVNHSLADRLLDKIALALDSVENKDVGILGLAFKPNTNSVAGSSAVSLAQSLVAKGARVRAYDPVALSDAKNRLNGSVRYCDSAYSAAEGMDALVVGTGWPEFRALDFDRIKHLLKKPIIVDTKNLLDSSRLRAMGFEYVGVGRG
;
A
#
# COMPACT_ATOMS: atom_id res chain seq x y z
N MET A 1 -12.67 20.26 -8.00
CA MET A 1 -11.62 21.28 -8.30
C MET A 1 -11.66 22.45 -7.34
N VAL A 2 -12.79 23.15 -7.12
CA VAL A 2 -12.88 24.27 -6.15
C VAL A 2 -12.48 23.81 -4.74
N GLU A 3 -12.97 22.67 -4.28
CA GLU A 3 -12.63 22.10 -2.98
C GLU A 3 -11.13 21.75 -2.85
N MET A 4 -10.53 21.16 -3.89
CA MET A 4 -9.09 20.88 -3.91
C MET A 4 -8.25 22.15 -3.84
N ALA A 5 -8.67 23.22 -4.55
CA ALA A 5 -8.02 24.53 -4.47
C ALA A 5 -8.10 25.16 -3.07
N GLN A 6 -9.11 24.81 -2.28
CA GLN A 6 -9.25 25.17 -0.87
C GLN A 6 -8.47 24.22 0.08
N GLY A 7 -7.80 23.20 -0.47
CA GLY A 7 -7.08 22.17 0.27
C GLY A 7 -7.99 21.11 0.89
N ASN A 8 -9.22 20.97 0.38
CA ASN A 8 -10.10 19.88 0.75
C ASN A 8 -9.80 18.68 -0.18
N ILE A 9 -9.03 17.72 0.32
CA ILE A 9 -8.67 16.50 -0.39
C ILE A 9 -9.60 15.35 0.04
N PRO A 10 -10.02 14.47 -0.89
CA PRO A 10 -11.01 13.41 -0.60
C PRO A 10 -10.42 12.18 0.09
N PHE A 11 -9.14 12.18 0.41
CA PHE A 11 -8.43 11.07 1.05
C PHE A 11 -7.50 11.58 2.16
N PHE A 12 -7.07 10.66 3.03
CA PHE A 12 -6.13 10.99 4.10
C PHE A 12 -4.68 10.91 3.60
N GLU A 13 -3.98 12.06 3.64
CA GLU A 13 -2.53 12.15 3.41
C GLU A 13 -1.93 13.22 4.32
N LYS A 14 -1.00 12.80 5.15
CA LYS A 14 -0.39 13.67 6.17
C LYS A 14 0.32 14.87 5.52
N ASN A 15 0.06 16.09 6.02
CA ASN A 15 0.65 17.36 5.57
C ASN A 15 0.23 17.82 4.15
N LEU A 16 -0.47 17.04 3.34
CA LEU A 16 -0.80 17.41 1.96
C LEU A 16 -1.69 18.64 1.89
N LYS A 17 -2.66 18.74 2.79
CA LYS A 17 -3.60 19.88 2.86
C LYS A 17 -2.87 21.23 3.02
N GLU A 18 -1.89 21.31 3.92
CA GLU A 18 -1.10 22.50 4.17
C GLU A 18 -0.20 22.85 2.99
N ILE A 19 0.40 21.83 2.34
CA ILE A 19 1.23 22.00 1.15
C ILE A 19 0.40 22.59 0.01
N ILE A 20 -0.78 22.05 -0.27
CA ILE A 20 -1.69 22.56 -1.30
C ILE A 20 -2.06 24.00 -1.02
N ARG A 21 -2.59 24.30 0.17
CA ARG A 21 -3.01 25.67 0.53
C ARG A 21 -1.89 26.69 0.39
N ARG A 22 -0.70 26.35 0.86
CA ARG A 22 0.47 27.23 0.74
C ARG A 22 0.85 27.52 -0.70
N ASN A 23 0.84 26.51 -1.58
CA ASN A 23 1.24 26.67 -2.98
C ASN A 23 0.16 27.35 -3.83
N VAL A 24 -1.11 27.11 -3.55
CA VAL A 24 -2.23 27.83 -4.19
C VAL A 24 -2.17 29.33 -3.83
N ARG A 25 -2.02 29.67 -2.53
CA ARG A 25 -1.90 31.08 -2.07
C ARG A 25 -0.69 31.79 -2.67
N ALA A 26 0.39 31.06 -2.92
CA ALA A 26 1.61 31.63 -3.52
C ALA A 26 1.57 31.67 -5.06
N GLY A 27 0.45 31.27 -5.70
CA GLY A 27 0.31 31.23 -7.16
C GLY A 27 1.17 30.18 -7.86
N ARG A 28 1.79 29.24 -7.11
CA ARG A 28 2.61 28.18 -7.68
C ARG A 28 1.81 26.95 -8.10
N LEU A 29 0.61 26.77 -7.57
CA LEU A 29 -0.30 25.69 -7.89
C LEU A 29 -1.64 26.27 -8.34
N VAL A 30 -2.04 25.88 -9.55
CA VAL A 30 -3.31 26.30 -10.16
C VAL A 30 -4.05 25.04 -10.63
N TYR A 31 -5.32 24.93 -10.29
CA TYR A 31 -6.20 23.88 -10.76
C TYR A 31 -7.04 24.39 -11.93
N SER A 32 -7.12 23.59 -13.00
CA SER A 32 -7.95 23.92 -14.16
C SER A 32 -8.46 22.64 -14.84
N THR A 33 -9.61 22.74 -15.53
CA THR A 33 -10.12 21.74 -16.46
C THR A 33 -9.79 22.07 -17.91
N ASP A 34 -9.17 23.24 -18.14
CA ASP A 34 -8.79 23.70 -19.47
C ASP A 34 -7.44 23.12 -19.87
N ILE A 35 -7.48 21.89 -20.42
CA ILE A 35 -6.30 21.18 -20.89
C ILE A 35 -5.58 21.93 -22.03
N GLU A 36 -6.32 22.68 -22.86
CA GLU A 36 -5.76 23.37 -24.01
C GLU A 36 -4.81 24.50 -23.57
N SER A 37 -5.23 25.32 -22.62
CA SER A 37 -4.40 26.43 -22.13
C SER A 37 -3.10 25.94 -21.47
N PHE A 38 -3.11 24.77 -20.84
CA PHE A 38 -1.93 24.16 -20.25
C PHE A 38 -1.03 23.50 -21.30
N ALA A 39 -1.61 22.72 -22.22
CA ALA A 39 -0.85 22.05 -23.29
C ALA A 39 -0.06 23.04 -24.14
N ARG A 40 -0.62 24.25 -24.38
CA ARG A 40 0.05 25.32 -25.14
C ARG A 40 1.24 25.97 -24.43
N LYS A 41 1.35 25.81 -23.11
CA LYS A 41 2.36 26.54 -22.30
C LYS A 41 3.34 25.60 -21.60
N ALA A 42 2.97 24.36 -21.36
CA ALA A 42 3.78 23.45 -20.58
C ALA A 42 4.87 22.79 -21.43
N GLN A 43 6.09 22.85 -20.95
CA GLN A 43 7.24 22.15 -21.53
C GLN A 43 7.28 20.67 -21.07
N VAL A 44 6.89 20.41 -19.82
CA VAL A 44 6.85 19.08 -19.22
C VAL A 44 5.47 18.84 -18.63
N ILE A 45 4.87 17.72 -18.95
CA ILE A 45 3.56 17.32 -18.47
C ILE A 45 3.66 15.95 -17.80
N PHE A 46 3.32 15.90 -16.51
CA PHE A 46 3.23 14.64 -15.78
C PHE A 46 1.85 14.05 -15.94
N LEU A 47 1.79 12.83 -16.46
CA LEU A 47 0.56 12.09 -16.71
C LEU A 47 0.29 11.17 -15.51
N ALA A 48 -0.67 11.56 -14.67
CA ALA A 48 -1.07 10.86 -13.45
C ALA A 48 -2.56 10.50 -13.55
N GLU A 49 -2.86 9.51 -14.40
CA GLU A 49 -4.20 9.00 -14.64
C GLU A 49 -4.54 7.86 -13.68
N ASP A 50 -5.82 7.65 -13.39
CA ASP A 50 -6.28 6.54 -12.54
C ASP A 50 -6.13 5.17 -13.23
N SER A 51 -6.16 5.14 -14.56
CA SER A 51 -5.94 3.95 -15.38
C SER A 51 -5.16 4.26 -16.66
N ALA A 52 -4.56 3.22 -17.24
CA ALA A 52 -3.88 3.32 -18.54
C ALA A 52 -4.85 3.50 -19.72
N ASP A 53 -6.13 3.22 -19.56
CA ASP A 53 -7.11 3.18 -20.66
C ASP A 53 -7.29 4.54 -21.36
N HIS A 54 -7.29 5.62 -20.59
CA HIS A 54 -7.43 6.98 -21.12
C HIS A 54 -6.10 7.64 -21.49
N LEU A 55 -4.97 7.02 -21.16
CA LEU A 55 -3.66 7.62 -21.34
C LEU A 55 -3.36 7.94 -22.82
N SER A 56 -3.73 7.04 -23.72
CA SER A 56 -3.53 7.22 -25.16
C SER A 56 -4.29 8.46 -25.69
N ASP A 57 -5.55 8.62 -25.33
CA ASP A 57 -6.38 9.74 -25.78
C ASP A 57 -5.85 11.07 -25.23
N VAL A 58 -5.42 11.09 -23.96
CA VAL A 58 -4.84 12.28 -23.33
C VAL A 58 -3.53 12.66 -24.01
N VAL A 59 -2.63 11.69 -24.26
CA VAL A 59 -1.35 11.90 -24.96
C VAL A 59 -1.58 12.46 -26.35
N MET A 60 -2.47 11.84 -27.13
CA MET A 60 -2.80 12.29 -28.49
C MET A 60 -3.40 13.69 -28.51
N ARG A 61 -4.31 13.98 -27.57
CA ARG A 61 -4.95 15.31 -27.46
C ARG A 61 -3.93 16.40 -27.10
N ILE A 62 -3.09 16.16 -26.09
CA ILE A 62 -2.06 17.12 -25.67
C ILE A 62 -1.09 17.38 -26.82
N SER A 63 -0.62 16.33 -27.51
CA SER A 63 0.36 16.46 -28.59
C SER A 63 -0.20 17.22 -29.81
N ARG A 64 -1.52 17.19 -30.06
CA ARG A 64 -2.17 18.03 -31.07
C ARG A 64 -2.27 19.51 -30.69
N LEU A 65 -2.42 19.79 -29.39
CA LEU A 65 -2.62 21.15 -28.87
C LEU A 65 -1.31 21.90 -28.62
N ALA A 66 -0.23 21.16 -28.34
CA ALA A 66 1.07 21.73 -28.02
C ALA A 66 1.73 22.34 -29.27
N PRO A 67 2.18 23.61 -29.22
CA PRO A 67 2.83 24.28 -30.35
C PRO A 67 4.25 23.75 -30.62
N THR A 68 4.87 23.14 -29.62
CA THR A 68 6.17 22.47 -29.69
C THR A 68 6.09 21.11 -29.05
N PRO A 69 6.89 20.11 -29.49
CA PRO A 69 6.85 18.77 -28.92
C PRO A 69 7.04 18.79 -27.40
N PRO A 70 6.03 18.40 -26.59
CA PRO A 70 6.16 18.40 -25.13
C PRO A 70 6.91 17.16 -24.64
N ILE A 71 7.47 17.24 -23.42
CA ILE A 71 7.92 16.07 -22.67
C ILE A 71 6.73 15.54 -21.86
N LEU A 72 6.26 14.35 -22.18
CA LEU A 72 5.17 13.67 -21.50
C LEU A 72 5.74 12.58 -20.59
N THR A 73 5.65 12.81 -19.29
CA THR A 73 6.22 11.94 -18.28
C THR A 73 5.12 11.08 -17.66
N ILE A 74 5.12 9.79 -17.95
CA ILE A 74 4.15 8.82 -17.44
C ILE A 74 4.54 8.46 -16.00
N VAL A 75 3.70 8.85 -15.05
CA VAL A 75 3.85 8.49 -13.63
C VAL A 75 2.77 7.50 -13.18
N THR A 76 1.70 7.36 -13.95
CA THR A 76 0.69 6.31 -13.81
C THR A 76 1.33 4.93 -13.88
N PRO A 77 0.93 3.96 -13.05
CA PRO A 77 1.26 2.56 -13.26
C PRO A 77 0.78 2.07 -14.62
N VAL A 78 1.68 1.60 -15.44
CA VAL A 78 1.38 1.10 -16.79
C VAL A 78 2.12 -0.20 -17.05
N SER A 79 1.55 -1.04 -17.90
CA SER A 79 2.20 -2.28 -18.36
C SER A 79 3.43 -1.99 -19.21
N VAL A 80 4.40 -2.88 -19.18
CA VAL A 80 5.62 -2.79 -19.99
C VAL A 80 5.28 -2.73 -21.49
N GLY A 81 5.89 -1.75 -22.18
CA GLY A 81 5.64 -1.48 -23.60
C GLY A 81 4.64 -0.34 -23.86
N THR A 82 3.97 0.19 -22.83
CA THR A 82 3.01 1.29 -22.97
C THR A 82 3.64 2.54 -23.59
N ALA A 83 4.79 2.98 -23.09
CA ALA A 83 5.47 4.15 -23.64
C ALA A 83 5.85 3.97 -25.12
N SER A 84 6.38 2.80 -25.48
CA SER A 84 6.72 2.48 -26.88
C SER A 84 5.49 2.42 -27.79
N ALA A 85 4.35 1.92 -27.29
CA ALA A 85 3.10 1.93 -28.03
C ALA A 85 2.57 3.35 -28.27
N LEU A 86 2.68 4.22 -27.27
CA LEU A 86 2.31 5.64 -27.40
C LEU A 86 3.21 6.38 -28.38
N GLU A 87 4.52 6.18 -28.36
CA GLU A 87 5.45 6.76 -29.34
C GLU A 87 5.12 6.33 -30.77
N LYS A 88 4.78 5.05 -30.95
CA LYS A 88 4.32 4.54 -32.24
C LYS A 88 3.01 5.22 -32.69
N SER A 89 2.03 5.31 -31.81
CA SER A 89 0.74 5.95 -32.13
C SER A 89 0.92 7.43 -32.48
N LEU A 90 1.79 8.16 -31.79
CA LEU A 90 2.11 9.55 -32.12
C LEU A 90 2.75 9.66 -33.49
N LYS A 91 3.71 8.80 -33.82
CA LYS A 91 4.37 8.76 -35.13
C LYS A 91 3.40 8.46 -36.25
N ASP A 92 2.52 7.47 -36.06
CA ASP A 92 1.51 7.09 -37.04
C ASP A 92 0.49 8.21 -37.29
N ALA A 93 0.24 9.06 -36.30
CA ALA A 93 -0.61 10.25 -36.41
C ALA A 93 0.12 11.53 -36.90
N GLY A 94 1.42 11.45 -37.21
CA GLY A 94 2.21 12.60 -37.59
C GLY A 94 2.43 13.62 -36.47
N LEU A 95 2.29 13.20 -35.21
CA LEU A 95 2.46 14.03 -34.01
C LEU A 95 3.85 13.79 -33.38
N GLN A 96 4.32 14.77 -32.63
CA GLN A 96 5.60 14.67 -31.93
C GLN A 96 5.44 14.99 -30.43
N ALA A 97 5.98 14.11 -29.62
CA ALA A 97 6.22 14.32 -28.19
C ALA A 97 7.35 13.39 -27.74
N THR A 98 8.02 13.73 -26.66
CA THR A 98 8.98 12.84 -26.02
C THR A 98 8.31 12.13 -24.85
N ILE A 99 8.21 10.82 -24.90
CA ILE A 99 7.64 10.01 -23.82
C ILE A 99 8.75 9.59 -22.85
N VAL A 100 8.51 9.82 -21.55
CA VAL A 100 9.39 9.36 -20.47
C VAL A 100 8.57 8.51 -19.50
N SER A 101 9.03 7.29 -19.22
CA SER A 101 8.46 6.43 -18.18
C SER A 101 9.14 6.76 -16.84
N GLN A 102 8.38 7.28 -15.88
CA GLN A 102 8.87 7.63 -14.55
C GLN A 102 7.99 6.97 -13.47
N PRO A 103 8.23 5.71 -13.14
CA PRO A 103 7.44 5.04 -12.11
C PRO A 103 7.61 5.73 -10.77
N MET A 104 6.50 5.98 -10.09
CA MET A 104 6.46 6.47 -8.72
C MET A 104 6.27 5.31 -7.74
N PHE A 105 6.92 5.43 -6.57
CA PHE A 105 6.90 4.42 -5.51
C PHE A 105 6.17 4.94 -4.28
N PHE A 106 5.01 5.53 -4.48
CA PHE A 106 4.22 6.11 -3.41
C PHE A 106 3.48 5.03 -2.62
N THR A 107 3.39 5.28 -1.32
CA THR A 107 2.64 4.47 -0.40
C THR A 107 1.50 5.31 0.20
N ASP A 108 0.27 4.82 0.16
CA ASP A 108 -0.91 5.52 0.70
C ASP A 108 -0.64 6.06 2.11
N GLY A 109 -0.98 7.32 2.35
CA GLY A 109 -0.75 8.00 3.62
C GLY A 109 0.70 8.41 3.92
N CYS A 110 1.65 8.12 3.01
CA CYS A 110 3.05 8.51 3.08
C CYS A 110 3.56 9.14 1.77
N ALA A 111 2.69 9.44 0.80
CA ALA A 111 3.08 9.91 -0.53
C ALA A 111 3.87 11.23 -0.48
N VAL A 112 3.54 12.13 0.44
CA VAL A 112 4.30 13.38 0.65
C VAL A 112 5.73 13.10 1.13
N GLU A 113 5.90 12.14 2.02
CA GLU A 113 7.22 11.73 2.52
C GLU A 113 8.01 11.01 1.43
N ASP A 114 7.38 10.03 0.76
CA ASP A 114 7.97 9.26 -0.33
C ASP A 114 8.42 10.17 -1.49
N PHE A 115 7.65 11.23 -1.81
CA PHE A 115 8.05 12.21 -2.82
C PHE A 115 9.24 13.07 -2.38
N ASN A 116 9.27 13.51 -1.12
CA ASN A 116 10.33 14.38 -0.62
C ASN A 116 11.64 13.62 -0.30
N TRP A 117 11.55 12.33 0.00
CA TRP A 117 12.68 11.47 0.39
C TRP A 117 12.63 10.12 -0.35
N PRO A 118 12.60 10.13 -1.70
CA PRO A 118 12.55 8.89 -2.45
C PRO A 118 13.89 8.15 -2.33
N ASP A 119 13.83 6.81 -2.25
CA ASP A 119 15.04 5.98 -2.26
C ASP A 119 15.81 6.12 -3.60
N ARG A 120 15.11 6.43 -4.68
CA ARG A 120 15.65 6.60 -6.04
C ARG A 120 14.67 7.31 -6.98
N LEU A 121 15.20 7.91 -8.05
CA LEU A 121 14.43 8.37 -9.22
C LEU A 121 14.80 7.48 -10.42
N ILE A 122 13.78 7.08 -11.20
CA ILE A 122 13.98 6.28 -12.42
C ILE A 122 13.42 7.07 -13.59
N LEU A 123 14.23 7.24 -14.64
CA LEU A 123 13.86 7.94 -15.85
C LEU A 123 14.11 7.00 -17.05
N GLY A 124 13.04 6.45 -17.60
CA GLY A 124 13.04 5.60 -18.79
C GLY A 124 12.84 6.44 -20.05
N SER A 125 13.90 6.76 -20.75
CA SER A 125 13.84 7.54 -22.01
C SER A 125 15.09 7.34 -22.86
N THR A 126 14.92 7.47 -24.16
CA THR A 126 16.04 7.55 -25.14
C THR A 126 16.48 9.00 -25.38
N SER A 127 15.71 10.01 -24.94
CA SER A 127 16.02 11.43 -25.11
C SER A 127 16.92 11.95 -23.98
N ASN A 128 18.17 12.27 -24.31
CA ASN A 128 19.09 12.90 -23.37
C ASN A 128 18.60 14.30 -22.92
N GLU A 129 17.93 15.03 -23.80
CA GLU A 129 17.37 16.35 -23.51
C GLU A 129 16.24 16.25 -22.46
N ALA A 130 15.29 15.35 -22.65
CA ALA A 130 14.21 15.12 -21.68
C ALA A 130 14.76 14.70 -20.31
N VAL A 131 15.73 13.80 -20.30
CA VAL A 131 16.42 13.37 -19.07
C VAL A 131 17.11 14.56 -18.37
N HIS A 132 17.76 15.44 -19.14
CA HIS A 132 18.43 16.63 -18.59
C HIS A 132 17.40 17.57 -17.94
N ILE A 133 16.30 17.88 -18.63
CA ILE A 133 15.23 18.76 -18.12
C ILE A 133 14.60 18.15 -16.86
N LEU A 134 14.29 16.87 -16.85
CA LEU A 134 13.73 16.22 -15.67
C LEU A 134 14.72 16.23 -14.49
N LYS A 135 16.01 16.02 -14.72
CA LYS A 135 17.03 16.16 -13.67
C LYS A 135 17.08 17.58 -13.10
N GLN A 136 16.82 18.61 -13.91
CA GLN A 136 16.71 19.99 -13.42
C GLN A 136 15.47 20.19 -12.55
N ILE A 137 14.32 19.61 -12.94
CA ILE A 137 13.08 19.67 -12.13
C ILE A 137 13.30 18.98 -10.78
N PHE A 138 13.95 17.83 -10.77
CA PHE A 138 14.26 17.06 -9.55
C PHE A 138 15.59 17.45 -8.90
N HIS A 139 16.20 18.55 -9.32
CA HIS A 139 17.49 19.02 -8.77
C HIS A 139 17.53 19.08 -7.23
N PRO A 140 16.49 19.55 -6.52
CA PRO A 140 16.50 19.54 -5.06
C PRO A 140 16.64 18.14 -4.43
N LEU A 141 16.16 17.09 -5.09
CA LEU A 141 16.31 15.71 -4.64
C LEU A 141 17.71 15.16 -4.98
N VAL A 142 18.20 15.47 -6.18
CA VAL A 142 19.56 15.10 -6.61
C VAL A 142 20.62 15.68 -5.68
N MET A 143 20.47 16.94 -5.28
CA MET A 143 21.39 17.62 -4.33
C MET A 143 21.37 17.01 -2.92
N ARG A 144 20.30 16.27 -2.56
CA ARG A 144 20.23 15.49 -1.31
C ARG A 144 20.86 14.11 -1.43
N GLY A 145 21.42 13.77 -2.59
CA GLY A 145 22.06 12.47 -2.83
C GLY A 145 21.10 11.38 -3.31
N VAL A 146 19.86 11.72 -3.71
CA VAL A 146 18.94 10.74 -4.29
C VAL A 146 19.51 10.24 -5.62
N PRO A 147 19.77 8.92 -5.78
CA PRO A 147 20.31 8.38 -7.00
C PRO A 147 19.28 8.47 -8.14
N VAL A 148 19.76 8.90 -9.33
CA VAL A 148 18.95 8.94 -10.55
C VAL A 148 19.42 7.83 -11.50
N ILE A 149 18.53 6.88 -11.76
CA ILE A 149 18.76 5.77 -12.69
C ILE A 149 18.12 6.16 -14.02
N VAL A 150 18.98 6.31 -15.06
CA VAL A 150 18.52 6.52 -16.44
C VAL A 150 18.59 5.20 -17.18
N THR A 151 17.48 4.83 -17.80
CA THR A 151 17.36 3.53 -18.49
C THR A 151 16.39 3.64 -19.68
N ASN A 152 16.12 2.53 -20.38
CA ASN A 152 15.06 2.50 -21.38
C ASN A 152 13.67 2.44 -20.74
N GLN A 153 12.63 2.75 -21.51
CA GLN A 153 11.24 2.80 -21.06
C GLN A 153 10.76 1.47 -20.47
N ALA A 154 11.02 0.37 -21.19
CA ALA A 154 10.59 -0.97 -20.75
C ALA A 154 11.19 -1.38 -19.39
N THR A 155 12.47 -1.06 -19.15
CA THR A 155 13.09 -1.31 -17.84
C THR A 155 12.46 -0.42 -16.76
N ALA A 156 12.20 0.85 -17.04
CA ALA A 156 11.57 1.75 -16.08
C ALA A 156 10.14 1.29 -15.71
N GLU A 157 9.36 0.85 -16.70
CA GLU A 157 8.02 0.30 -16.48
C GLU A 157 8.06 -1.00 -15.65
N LEU A 158 9.01 -1.90 -15.93
CA LEU A 158 9.13 -3.18 -15.24
C LEU A 158 9.60 -3.07 -13.78
N VAL A 159 10.39 -2.05 -13.43
CA VAL A 159 10.97 -1.91 -12.07
C VAL A 159 9.90 -1.85 -10.99
N ARG A 160 8.77 -1.19 -11.23
CA ARG A 160 7.73 -1.02 -10.22
C ARG A 160 7.09 -2.36 -9.85
N GLU A 161 6.59 -3.07 -10.85
CA GLU A 161 5.95 -4.39 -10.64
C GLU A 161 6.94 -5.39 -10.02
N SER A 162 8.19 -5.37 -10.49
CA SER A 162 9.25 -6.23 -9.93
C SER A 162 9.58 -5.89 -8.47
N ALA A 163 9.57 -4.61 -8.09
CA ALA A 163 9.79 -4.21 -6.71
C ALA A 163 8.63 -4.68 -5.80
N THR A 164 7.38 -4.54 -6.26
CA THR A 164 6.19 -5.05 -5.55
C THR A 164 6.27 -6.57 -5.38
N ALA A 165 6.60 -7.31 -6.43
CA ALA A 165 6.77 -8.77 -6.40
C ALA A 165 7.87 -9.22 -5.44
N PHE A 166 8.99 -8.48 -5.38
CA PHE A 166 10.08 -8.78 -4.45
C PHE A 166 9.68 -8.52 -2.99
N VAL A 167 8.96 -7.43 -2.72
CA VAL A 167 8.41 -7.14 -1.38
C VAL A 167 7.42 -8.23 -0.96
N ALA A 168 6.52 -8.65 -1.86
CA ALA A 168 5.60 -9.76 -1.60
C ALA A 168 6.34 -11.06 -1.27
N THR A 169 7.43 -11.36 -1.99
CA THR A 169 8.27 -12.53 -1.72
C THR A 169 8.88 -12.48 -0.33
N LYS A 170 9.42 -11.33 0.11
CA LYS A 170 9.98 -11.17 1.46
C LYS A 170 8.94 -11.39 2.55
N ILE A 171 7.75 -10.78 2.39
CA ILE A 171 6.64 -10.89 3.35
C ILE A 171 6.11 -12.33 3.39
N SER A 172 5.96 -12.99 2.25
CA SER A 172 5.49 -14.36 2.16
C SER A 172 6.50 -15.32 2.77
N PHE A 173 7.80 -15.16 2.49
CA PHE A 173 8.87 -15.96 3.07
C PHE A 173 8.85 -15.92 4.61
N ILE A 174 8.83 -14.72 5.21
CA ILE A 174 8.85 -14.62 6.68
C ILE A 174 7.56 -15.16 7.31
N ASN A 175 6.42 -15.05 6.63
CA ASN A 175 5.16 -15.62 7.09
C ASN A 175 5.13 -17.16 6.98
N GLU A 176 5.73 -17.73 5.95
CA GLU A 176 5.87 -19.18 5.82
C GLU A 176 6.79 -19.74 6.91
N VAL A 177 7.96 -19.10 7.12
CA VAL A 177 8.88 -19.48 8.21
C VAL A 177 8.25 -19.26 9.59
N SER A 178 7.37 -18.27 9.75
CA SER A 178 6.65 -18.05 11.02
C SER A 178 5.80 -19.25 11.43
N ALA A 179 5.22 -19.97 10.44
CA ALA A 179 4.49 -21.22 10.73
C ALA A 179 5.38 -22.33 11.28
N LEU A 180 6.62 -22.41 10.79
CA LEU A 180 7.60 -23.34 11.33
C LEU A 180 8.03 -22.94 12.74
N CYS A 181 8.26 -21.63 12.98
CA CYS A 181 8.61 -21.11 14.30
C CYS A 181 7.61 -21.57 15.38
N GLU A 182 6.31 -21.47 15.08
CA GLU A 182 5.25 -21.90 16.01
C GLU A 182 5.33 -23.39 16.38
N ARG A 183 5.73 -24.23 15.44
CA ARG A 183 5.82 -25.70 15.66
C ARG A 183 7.08 -26.13 16.41
N VAL A 184 8.16 -25.37 16.27
CA VAL A 184 9.45 -25.70 16.89
C VAL A 184 9.75 -24.88 18.15
N GLY A 185 8.82 -24.01 18.59
CA GLY A 185 9.00 -23.16 19.76
C GLY A 185 9.95 -21.98 19.53
N ALA A 186 10.18 -21.54 18.28
CA ALA A 186 10.96 -20.37 17.96
C ALA A 186 10.08 -19.09 17.91
N ASP A 187 10.70 -17.91 18.10
CA ASP A 187 10.05 -16.61 17.97
C ASP A 187 10.36 -15.99 16.60
N ALA A 188 9.34 -15.88 15.73
CA ALA A 188 9.51 -15.36 14.38
C ALA A 188 9.86 -13.86 14.33
N VAL A 189 9.51 -13.09 15.37
CA VAL A 189 9.87 -11.66 15.44
C VAL A 189 11.37 -11.53 15.72
N SER A 190 11.91 -12.32 16.65
CA SER A 190 13.34 -12.36 16.93
C SER A 190 14.14 -12.90 15.73
N LEU A 191 13.60 -13.92 15.04
CA LEU A 191 14.17 -14.44 13.80
C LEU A 191 14.23 -13.36 12.72
N ALA A 192 13.12 -12.66 12.47
CA ALA A 192 13.05 -11.58 11.50
C ALA A 192 14.02 -10.44 11.80
N LEU A 193 14.15 -10.08 13.09
CA LEU A 193 15.14 -9.09 13.53
C LEU A 193 16.57 -9.55 13.22
N ALA A 194 16.92 -10.78 13.58
CA ALA A 194 18.24 -11.34 13.32
C ALA A 194 18.58 -11.39 11.83
N LEU A 195 17.65 -11.86 10.99
CA LEU A 195 17.80 -11.84 9.53
C LEU A 195 17.95 -10.42 8.98
N GLY A 196 17.15 -9.48 9.49
CA GLY A 196 17.14 -8.10 9.01
C GLY A 196 18.42 -7.31 9.33
N LEU A 197 19.19 -7.73 10.33
CA LEU A 197 20.51 -7.15 10.64
C LEU A 197 21.57 -7.50 9.60
N ASP A 198 21.41 -8.57 8.83
CA ASP A 198 22.27 -8.84 7.68
C ASP A 198 21.97 -7.81 6.57
N LYS A 199 23.03 -7.04 6.19
CA LYS A 199 22.94 -6.00 5.15
C LYS A 199 22.47 -6.54 3.79
N LYS A 200 22.70 -7.83 3.50
CA LYS A 200 22.24 -8.49 2.26
C LYS A 200 20.73 -8.71 2.24
N ILE A 201 20.11 -8.84 3.40
CA ILE A 201 18.69 -9.10 3.57
C ILE A 201 17.92 -7.81 3.82
N ALA A 202 18.41 -6.97 4.73
CA ALA A 202 17.83 -5.73 5.22
C ALA A 202 16.46 -5.90 5.95
N PRO A 203 16.12 -5.04 6.94
CA PRO A 203 15.01 -5.30 7.86
C PRO A 203 13.63 -4.96 7.28
N ARG A 204 13.53 -4.11 6.23
CA ARG A 204 12.24 -3.70 5.67
C ARG A 204 11.49 -4.90 5.08
N CYS A 205 10.19 -4.98 5.37
CA CYS A 205 9.29 -6.03 4.86
C CYS A 205 9.60 -7.46 5.33
N LEU A 206 10.22 -7.61 6.51
CA LEU A 206 10.48 -8.91 7.14
C LEU A 206 9.65 -9.17 8.39
N GLN A 207 8.64 -8.37 8.69
CA GLN A 207 7.81 -8.60 9.87
C GLN A 207 6.74 -9.66 9.58
N PRO A 208 6.68 -10.77 10.36
CA PRO A 208 5.61 -11.75 10.26
C PRO A 208 4.29 -11.11 10.71
N GLY A 209 3.20 -11.44 10.02
CA GLY A 209 1.89 -10.86 10.31
C GLY A 209 0.83 -11.26 9.29
N ALA A 210 -0.15 -10.39 9.11
CA ALA A 210 -1.32 -10.65 8.27
C ALA A 210 -1.08 -10.50 6.75
N GLY A 211 0.15 -10.53 6.31
CA GLY A 211 0.50 -10.49 4.89
C GLY A 211 0.55 -9.09 4.27
N MET A 212 0.71 -9.08 2.94
CA MET A 212 0.73 -7.89 2.11
C MET A 212 -0.68 -7.51 1.69
N GLY A 213 -1.00 -6.23 1.74
CA GLY A 213 -2.25 -5.64 1.28
C GLY A 213 -2.00 -4.31 0.57
N GLY A 214 -3.08 -3.64 0.18
CA GLY A 214 -3.07 -2.36 -0.54
C GLY A 214 -3.58 -2.48 -1.97
N VAL A 215 -4.02 -1.35 -2.54
CA VAL A 215 -4.69 -1.28 -3.86
C VAL A 215 -3.83 -1.85 -4.98
N PHE A 216 -2.53 -1.54 -4.96
CA PHE A 216 -1.63 -1.86 -6.06
C PHE A 216 -0.91 -3.21 -5.92
N ALA A 217 -0.93 -3.83 -4.72
CA ALA A 217 -0.14 -5.02 -4.48
C ALA A 217 -0.54 -6.20 -5.36
N GLU A 218 -1.83 -6.51 -5.39
CA GLU A 218 -2.35 -7.62 -6.21
C GLU A 218 -2.31 -7.29 -7.69
N SER A 219 -2.71 -6.07 -8.09
CA SER A 219 -2.70 -5.66 -9.50
C SER A 219 -1.30 -5.64 -10.11
N ASP A 220 -0.28 -5.16 -9.38
CA ASP A 220 1.11 -5.18 -9.86
C ASP A 220 1.62 -6.62 -10.04
N MET A 221 1.29 -7.52 -9.09
CA MET A 221 1.68 -8.93 -9.20
C MET A 221 0.95 -9.66 -10.33
N ASP A 222 -0.33 -9.35 -10.55
CA ASP A 222 -1.13 -9.90 -11.65
C ASP A 222 -0.60 -9.42 -13.01
N SER A 223 -0.33 -8.13 -13.14
CA SER A 223 0.24 -7.55 -14.36
C SER A 223 1.58 -8.19 -14.70
N LEU A 224 2.48 -8.32 -13.71
CA LEU A 224 3.77 -8.98 -13.92
C LEU A 224 3.63 -10.45 -14.30
N ALA A 225 2.71 -11.18 -13.70
CA ALA A 225 2.44 -12.58 -14.01
C ALA A 225 1.88 -12.74 -15.44
N GLN A 226 0.94 -11.89 -15.85
CA GLN A 226 0.37 -11.87 -17.19
C GLN A 226 1.43 -11.53 -18.25
N LEU A 227 2.26 -10.50 -17.98
CA LEU A 227 3.37 -10.13 -18.86
C LEU A 227 4.33 -11.31 -19.06
N ALA A 228 4.71 -11.98 -17.98
CA ALA A 228 5.60 -13.14 -18.04
C ALA A 228 4.98 -14.28 -18.86
N GLN A 229 3.71 -14.60 -18.63
CA GLN A 229 2.99 -15.63 -19.36
C GLN A 229 2.91 -15.30 -20.87
N ALA A 230 2.60 -14.06 -21.22
CA ALA A 230 2.54 -13.60 -22.61
C ALA A 230 3.90 -13.73 -23.33
N ASN A 231 5.00 -13.71 -22.57
CA ASN A 231 6.37 -13.90 -23.09
C ASN A 231 6.95 -15.31 -22.86
N GLY A 232 6.12 -16.29 -22.48
CA GLY A 232 6.55 -17.68 -22.29
C GLY A 232 7.44 -17.90 -21.05
N VAL A 233 7.44 -16.96 -20.09
CA VAL A 233 8.24 -17.03 -18.86
C VAL A 233 7.35 -17.43 -17.67
N SER A 234 7.79 -18.38 -16.84
CA SER A 234 7.11 -18.77 -15.60
C SER A 234 7.79 -18.15 -14.39
N LEU A 235 7.09 -17.29 -13.67
CA LEU A 235 7.58 -16.66 -12.44
C LEU A 235 7.18 -17.48 -11.20
N LYS A 236 7.84 -18.63 -11.00
CA LYS A 236 7.54 -19.60 -9.93
C LYS A 236 7.60 -18.98 -8.51
N VAL A 237 8.59 -18.13 -8.25
CA VAL A 237 8.75 -17.47 -6.94
C VAL A 237 7.58 -16.52 -6.67
N LEU A 238 7.14 -15.75 -7.68
CA LEU A 238 5.97 -14.87 -7.55
C LEU A 238 4.69 -15.65 -7.28
N SER A 239 4.48 -16.76 -8.01
CA SER A 239 3.31 -17.64 -7.78
C SER A 239 3.28 -18.17 -6.35
N ALA A 240 4.39 -18.75 -5.87
CA ALA A 240 4.50 -19.26 -4.51
C ALA A 240 4.28 -18.16 -3.45
N ALA A 241 4.81 -16.96 -3.67
CA ALA A 241 4.62 -15.83 -2.76
C ALA A 241 3.14 -15.40 -2.67
N ARG A 242 2.41 -15.42 -3.80
CA ARG A 242 0.96 -15.14 -3.85
C ARG A 242 0.16 -16.20 -3.09
N ASP A 243 0.45 -17.48 -3.35
CA ASP A 243 -0.24 -18.60 -2.69
C ASP A 243 -0.09 -18.53 -1.17
N VAL A 244 1.11 -18.24 -0.68
CA VAL A 244 1.38 -18.02 0.75
C VAL A 244 0.58 -16.83 1.27
N ASN A 245 0.60 -15.68 0.57
CA ASN A 245 -0.11 -14.48 1.01
C ASN A 245 -1.62 -14.71 1.11
N HIS A 246 -2.22 -15.41 0.14
CA HIS A 246 -3.64 -15.75 0.15
C HIS A 246 -4.02 -16.70 1.31
N SER A 247 -3.15 -17.63 1.67
CA SER A 247 -3.40 -18.58 2.78
C SER A 247 -3.36 -17.95 4.18
N LEU A 248 -2.83 -16.73 4.31
CA LEU A 248 -2.65 -16.09 5.63
C LEU A 248 -3.97 -15.76 6.32
N ALA A 249 -5.02 -15.39 5.57
CA ALA A 249 -6.32 -15.06 6.15
C ALA A 249 -6.94 -16.28 6.85
N ASP A 250 -6.88 -17.45 6.22
CA ASP A 250 -7.38 -18.71 6.78
C ASP A 250 -6.57 -19.12 8.01
N ARG A 251 -5.23 -19.02 7.95
CA ARG A 251 -4.35 -19.28 9.10
C ARG A 251 -4.65 -18.39 10.30
N LEU A 252 -4.95 -17.11 10.07
CA LEU A 252 -5.33 -16.20 11.15
C LEU A 252 -6.70 -16.57 11.74
N LEU A 253 -7.64 -16.93 10.89
CA LEU A 253 -8.95 -17.40 11.33
C LEU A 253 -8.84 -18.68 12.19
N ASP A 254 -8.01 -19.64 11.76
CA ASP A 254 -7.76 -20.88 12.52
C ASP A 254 -7.13 -20.57 13.89
N LYS A 255 -6.21 -19.62 13.98
CA LYS A 255 -5.64 -19.18 15.26
C LYS A 255 -6.68 -18.59 16.21
N ILE A 256 -7.59 -17.76 15.68
CA ILE A 256 -8.68 -17.18 16.47
C ILE A 256 -9.64 -18.30 16.92
N ALA A 257 -9.97 -19.24 16.02
CA ALA A 257 -10.82 -20.36 16.33
C ALA A 257 -10.22 -21.26 17.43
N LEU A 258 -8.91 -21.50 17.37
CA LEU A 258 -8.19 -22.27 18.39
C LEU A 258 -8.21 -21.57 19.77
N ALA A 259 -7.98 -20.25 19.81
CA ALA A 259 -8.00 -19.49 21.05
C ALA A 259 -9.41 -19.38 21.69
N LEU A 260 -10.46 -19.49 20.88
CA LEU A 260 -11.86 -19.37 21.32
C LEU A 260 -12.58 -20.73 21.45
N ASP A 261 -11.93 -21.86 21.13
CA ASP A 261 -12.49 -23.22 20.94
C ASP A 261 -13.49 -23.31 19.75
N SER A 262 -13.95 -22.22 19.22
CA SER A 262 -14.77 -22.02 18.03
C SER A 262 -14.99 -20.51 17.85
N VAL A 263 -15.30 -20.06 16.66
CA VAL A 263 -15.73 -18.67 16.40
C VAL A 263 -17.24 -18.51 16.31
N GLU A 264 -17.98 -19.62 16.16
CA GLU A 264 -19.43 -19.61 16.04
C GLU A 264 -20.08 -19.08 17.32
N ASN A 265 -20.99 -18.11 17.16
CA ASN A 265 -21.67 -17.42 18.27
C ASN A 265 -20.76 -16.64 19.24
N LYS A 266 -19.49 -16.42 18.90
CA LYS A 266 -18.56 -15.61 19.70
C LYS A 266 -18.64 -14.13 19.33
N ASP A 267 -18.34 -13.29 20.32
CA ASP A 267 -18.22 -11.85 20.16
C ASP A 267 -16.73 -11.48 19.98
N VAL A 268 -16.38 -10.94 18.82
CA VAL A 268 -14.97 -10.61 18.47
C VAL A 268 -14.83 -9.14 18.20
N GLY A 269 -13.95 -8.48 18.95
CA GLY A 269 -13.56 -7.08 18.72
C GLY A 269 -12.37 -6.99 17.76
N ILE A 270 -12.39 -6.07 16.78
CA ILE A 270 -11.28 -5.83 15.86
C ILE A 270 -10.81 -4.38 16.00
N LEU A 271 -9.52 -4.19 16.26
CA LEU A 271 -8.85 -2.90 16.30
C LEU A 271 -8.05 -2.68 15.01
N GLY A 272 -8.54 -1.77 14.18
CA GLY A 272 -7.96 -1.43 12.89
C GLY A 272 -8.56 -2.22 11.74
N LEU A 273 -9.05 -1.49 10.73
CA LEU A 273 -9.64 -2.00 9.48
C LEU A 273 -8.85 -1.54 8.25
N ALA A 274 -8.12 -0.43 8.33
CA ALA A 274 -7.22 0.01 7.28
C ALA A 274 -6.17 -1.07 6.97
N PHE A 275 -5.70 -1.17 5.72
CA PHE A 275 -4.68 -2.17 5.37
C PHE A 275 -3.32 -1.91 6.04
N LYS A 276 -3.04 -0.64 6.39
CA LYS A 276 -1.88 -0.19 7.20
C LYS A 276 -2.21 1.09 7.97
N PRO A 277 -1.36 1.54 8.91
CA PRO A 277 -1.52 2.84 9.57
C PRO A 277 -1.42 4.02 8.60
N ASN A 278 -1.97 5.17 9.02
CA ASN A 278 -1.93 6.45 8.33
C ASN A 278 -2.65 6.50 6.97
N THR A 279 -3.66 5.65 6.76
CA THR A 279 -4.54 5.71 5.60
C THR A 279 -5.97 5.30 6.00
N ASN A 280 -6.96 5.81 5.26
CA ASN A 280 -8.35 5.36 5.34
C ASN A 280 -8.67 4.21 4.38
N SER A 281 -7.73 3.84 3.51
CA SER A 281 -7.93 2.76 2.53
C SER A 281 -8.08 1.40 3.22
N VAL A 282 -9.13 0.69 2.84
CA VAL A 282 -9.43 -0.68 3.26
C VAL A 282 -9.22 -1.69 2.13
N ALA A 283 -8.79 -1.25 0.97
CA ALA A 283 -8.54 -2.11 -0.17
C ALA A 283 -7.38 -3.06 0.11
N GLY A 284 -7.58 -4.36 -0.12
CA GLY A 284 -6.60 -5.39 0.21
C GLY A 284 -6.31 -5.51 1.72
N SER A 285 -7.20 -5.01 2.60
CA SER A 285 -7.01 -5.12 4.04
C SER A 285 -7.26 -6.53 4.54
N SER A 286 -6.24 -7.15 5.10
CA SER A 286 -6.34 -8.45 5.78
C SER A 286 -7.31 -8.42 6.97
N ALA A 287 -7.44 -7.27 7.66
CA ALA A 287 -8.38 -7.10 8.76
C ALA A 287 -9.84 -7.11 8.28
N VAL A 288 -10.12 -6.51 7.12
CA VAL A 288 -11.45 -6.56 6.49
C VAL A 288 -11.79 -7.97 6.03
N SER A 289 -10.85 -8.66 5.35
CA SER A 289 -11.04 -10.06 4.94
C SER A 289 -11.26 -10.97 6.13
N LEU A 290 -10.51 -10.78 7.22
CA LEU A 290 -10.67 -11.52 8.47
C LEU A 290 -12.04 -11.25 9.10
N ALA A 291 -12.51 -10.00 9.14
CA ALA A 291 -13.83 -9.64 9.64
C ALA A 291 -14.95 -10.35 8.85
N GLN A 292 -14.84 -10.38 7.53
CA GLN A 292 -15.78 -11.12 6.65
C GLN A 292 -15.78 -12.61 6.93
N SER A 293 -14.60 -13.22 7.08
CA SER A 293 -14.46 -14.63 7.38
C SER A 293 -15.02 -15.00 8.75
N LEU A 294 -14.80 -14.16 9.77
CA LEU A 294 -15.37 -14.33 11.11
C LEU A 294 -16.91 -14.28 11.07
N VAL A 295 -17.48 -13.30 10.40
CA VAL A 295 -18.94 -13.18 10.23
C VAL A 295 -19.50 -14.38 9.47
N ALA A 296 -18.86 -14.81 8.39
CA ALA A 296 -19.28 -15.99 7.61
C ALA A 296 -19.27 -17.29 8.43
N LYS A 297 -18.40 -17.37 9.45
CA LYS A 297 -18.33 -18.48 10.41
C LYS A 297 -19.23 -18.30 11.64
N GLY A 298 -20.13 -17.32 11.63
CA GLY A 298 -21.14 -17.11 12.67
C GLY A 298 -20.67 -16.29 13.89
N ALA A 299 -19.53 -15.60 13.81
CA ALA A 299 -19.12 -14.66 14.87
C ALA A 299 -19.88 -13.33 14.76
N ARG A 300 -20.09 -12.67 15.90
CA ARG A 300 -20.58 -11.29 15.99
C ARG A 300 -19.39 -10.37 16.11
N VAL A 301 -19.16 -9.54 15.09
CA VAL A 301 -17.96 -8.71 15.01
C VAL A 301 -18.26 -7.25 15.34
N ARG A 302 -17.45 -6.65 16.21
CA ARG A 302 -17.34 -5.21 16.41
C ARG A 302 -16.00 -4.70 15.95
N ALA A 303 -15.95 -3.50 15.40
CA ALA A 303 -14.67 -2.96 14.90
C ALA A 303 -14.54 -1.46 15.22
N TYR A 304 -13.30 -1.07 15.43
CA TYR A 304 -12.86 0.31 15.53
C TYR A 304 -11.65 0.55 14.63
N ASP A 305 -11.64 1.68 13.96
CA ASP A 305 -10.46 2.19 13.24
C ASP A 305 -10.42 3.71 13.38
N PRO A 306 -9.26 4.34 13.60
CA PRO A 306 -9.14 5.79 13.79
C PRO A 306 -9.63 6.62 12.61
N VAL A 307 -9.51 6.12 11.36
CA VAL A 307 -9.80 6.90 10.15
C VAL A 307 -10.57 6.14 9.07
N ALA A 308 -10.54 4.80 9.06
CA ALA A 308 -11.06 3.97 7.97
C ALA A 308 -12.51 3.50 8.12
N LEU A 309 -13.22 3.92 9.18
CA LEU A 309 -14.59 3.45 9.45
C LEU A 309 -15.57 3.73 8.31
N SER A 310 -15.47 4.88 7.65
CA SER A 310 -16.36 5.24 6.53
C SER A 310 -16.18 4.27 5.35
N ASP A 311 -14.93 4.01 4.97
CA ASP A 311 -14.60 3.16 3.83
C ASP A 311 -14.89 1.68 4.13
N ALA A 312 -14.65 1.27 5.40
CA ALA A 312 -14.99 -0.07 5.88
C ALA A 312 -16.51 -0.34 5.87
N LYS A 313 -17.34 0.64 6.20
CA LYS A 313 -18.81 0.51 6.13
C LYS A 313 -19.27 0.15 4.73
N ASN A 314 -18.71 0.80 3.72
CA ASN A 314 -19.03 0.52 2.31
C ASN A 314 -18.61 -0.89 1.89
N ARG A 315 -17.53 -1.42 2.45
CA ARG A 315 -16.98 -2.74 2.09
C ARG A 315 -17.63 -3.91 2.84
N LEU A 316 -18.02 -3.71 4.10
CA LEU A 316 -18.55 -4.76 4.99
C LEU A 316 -20.10 -4.80 5.04
N ASN A 317 -20.79 -3.92 4.32
CA ASN A 317 -22.26 -3.95 4.08
C ASN A 317 -23.10 -4.21 5.35
N GLY A 318 -22.73 -3.58 6.48
CA GLY A 318 -23.50 -3.68 7.73
C GLY A 318 -23.36 -5.00 8.51
N SER A 319 -22.52 -5.93 8.06
CA SER A 319 -22.26 -7.20 8.75
C SER A 319 -21.43 -7.06 10.05
N VAL A 320 -20.87 -5.89 10.28
CA VAL A 320 -20.02 -5.55 11.43
C VAL A 320 -20.59 -4.34 12.16
N ARG A 321 -20.58 -4.37 13.49
CA ARG A 321 -20.92 -3.20 14.32
C ARG A 321 -19.70 -2.30 14.51
N TYR A 322 -19.82 -1.04 14.13
CA TYR A 322 -18.73 -0.04 14.27
C TYR A 322 -18.79 0.68 15.62
N CYS A 323 -17.63 0.93 16.19
CA CYS A 323 -17.42 1.53 17.49
C CYS A 323 -16.63 2.85 17.38
N ASP A 324 -16.84 3.77 18.33
CA ASP A 324 -16.19 5.08 18.34
C ASP A 324 -14.84 5.08 19.07
N SER A 325 -14.48 3.98 19.72
CA SER A 325 -13.21 3.82 20.42
C SER A 325 -12.75 2.35 20.48
N ALA A 326 -11.46 2.16 20.73
CA ALA A 326 -10.89 0.84 20.98
C ALA A 326 -11.53 0.15 22.21
N TYR A 327 -11.88 0.93 23.24
CA TYR A 327 -12.51 0.39 24.45
C TYR A 327 -13.95 -0.09 24.19
N SER A 328 -14.75 0.67 23.42
CA SER A 328 -16.11 0.22 23.06
C SER A 328 -16.10 -0.98 22.10
N ALA A 329 -15.04 -1.14 21.30
CA ALA A 329 -14.83 -2.33 20.50
C ALA A 329 -14.44 -3.56 21.32
N ALA A 330 -13.83 -3.39 22.49
CA ALA A 330 -13.43 -4.47 23.40
C ALA A 330 -14.53 -4.89 24.38
N GLU A 331 -15.53 -4.02 24.65
CA GLU A 331 -16.52 -4.22 25.71
C GLU A 331 -17.40 -5.46 25.46
N GLY A 332 -17.32 -6.43 26.35
CA GLY A 332 -18.10 -7.68 26.30
C GLY A 332 -17.69 -8.63 25.18
N MET A 333 -16.48 -8.49 24.65
CA MET A 333 -15.96 -9.40 23.62
C MET A 333 -15.29 -10.64 24.23
N ASP A 334 -15.36 -11.76 23.50
CA ASP A 334 -14.68 -13.01 23.87
C ASP A 334 -13.18 -12.96 23.52
N ALA A 335 -12.82 -12.18 22.48
CA ALA A 335 -11.44 -11.88 22.12
C ALA A 335 -11.31 -10.50 21.45
N LEU A 336 -10.11 -9.91 21.54
CA LEU A 336 -9.75 -8.69 20.86
C LEU A 336 -8.65 -8.96 19.82
N VAL A 337 -8.90 -8.62 18.56
CA VAL A 337 -7.98 -8.81 17.44
C VAL A 337 -7.35 -7.47 17.04
N VAL A 338 -6.02 -7.42 16.94
CA VAL A 338 -5.30 -6.28 16.36
C VAL A 338 -5.16 -6.53 14.87
N GLY A 339 -5.97 -5.82 14.06
CA GLY A 339 -6.03 -5.98 12.61
C GLY A 339 -5.09 -5.04 11.85
N THR A 340 -4.84 -3.83 12.40
CA THR A 340 -3.95 -2.84 11.81
C THR A 340 -2.96 -2.34 12.85
N GLY A 341 -1.72 -2.08 12.44
CA GLY A 341 -0.63 -1.68 13.34
C GLY A 341 -0.64 -0.19 13.72
N TRP A 342 -1.79 0.38 14.06
CA TRP A 342 -1.88 1.78 14.51
C TRP A 342 -1.05 2.02 15.76
N PRO A 343 -0.15 3.05 15.79
CA PRO A 343 0.67 3.33 16.97
C PRO A 343 -0.14 3.55 18.26
N GLU A 344 -1.34 4.12 18.15
CA GLU A 344 -2.21 4.37 19.31
C GLU A 344 -2.62 3.09 20.05
N PHE A 345 -2.70 1.94 19.36
CA PHE A 345 -3.06 0.67 20.01
C PHE A 345 -1.97 0.16 20.95
N ARG A 346 -0.72 0.61 20.82
CA ARG A 346 0.34 0.34 21.80
C ARG A 346 0.15 1.08 23.11
N ALA A 347 -0.52 2.24 23.05
CA ALA A 347 -0.72 3.13 24.20
C ALA A 347 -2.03 2.89 24.92
N LEU A 348 -2.81 1.87 24.58
CA LEU A 348 -4.06 1.53 25.27
C LEU A 348 -3.80 1.11 26.71
N ASP A 349 -4.77 1.42 27.56
CA ASP A 349 -4.82 0.92 28.94
C ASP A 349 -5.29 -0.55 28.92
N PHE A 350 -4.32 -1.46 28.99
CA PHE A 350 -4.59 -2.90 28.91
C PHE A 350 -5.22 -3.45 30.21
N ASP A 351 -5.05 -2.81 31.36
CA ASP A 351 -5.80 -3.18 32.56
C ASP A 351 -7.28 -2.92 32.34
N ARG A 352 -7.63 -1.77 31.77
CA ARG A 352 -9.01 -1.46 31.37
C ARG A 352 -9.53 -2.43 30.30
N ILE A 353 -8.76 -2.72 29.27
CA ILE A 353 -9.13 -3.71 28.23
C ILE A 353 -9.43 -5.07 28.86
N LYS A 354 -8.59 -5.52 29.81
CA LYS A 354 -8.78 -6.79 30.50
C LYS A 354 -10.12 -6.88 31.22
N HIS A 355 -10.55 -5.79 31.88
CA HIS A 355 -11.84 -5.74 32.57
C HIS A 355 -13.03 -5.66 31.61
N LEU A 356 -12.84 -5.13 30.40
CA LEU A 356 -13.90 -5.03 29.40
C LEU A 356 -14.17 -6.34 28.67
N LEU A 357 -13.15 -7.20 28.52
CA LEU A 357 -13.27 -8.50 27.86
C LEU A 357 -13.94 -9.54 28.76
N LYS A 358 -14.70 -10.47 28.18
CA LYS A 358 -15.21 -11.66 28.88
C LYS A 358 -14.08 -12.61 29.26
N LYS A 359 -13.12 -12.78 28.34
CA LYS A 359 -11.87 -13.52 28.55
C LYS A 359 -10.71 -12.62 28.09
N PRO A 360 -9.58 -12.59 28.80
CA PRO A 360 -8.45 -11.73 28.44
C PRO A 360 -7.64 -12.33 27.28
N ILE A 361 -8.27 -12.48 26.10
CA ILE A 361 -7.67 -13.04 24.90
C ILE A 361 -7.36 -11.90 23.92
N ILE A 362 -6.10 -11.78 23.49
CA ILE A 362 -5.65 -10.86 22.45
C ILE A 362 -5.00 -11.64 21.32
N VAL A 363 -5.52 -11.46 20.10
CA VAL A 363 -4.91 -11.99 18.87
C VAL A 363 -4.26 -10.82 18.11
N ASP A 364 -2.94 -10.81 18.09
CA ASP A 364 -2.17 -9.73 17.47
C ASP A 364 -1.64 -10.16 16.09
N THR A 365 -2.40 -9.84 15.06
CA THR A 365 -2.05 -10.21 13.67
C THR A 365 -0.88 -9.41 13.10
N LYS A 366 -0.42 -8.39 13.82
CA LYS A 366 0.67 -7.49 13.39
C LYS A 366 1.92 -7.60 14.27
N ASN A 367 1.88 -8.43 15.31
CA ASN A 367 2.92 -8.48 16.35
C ASN A 367 3.30 -7.07 16.87
N LEU A 368 2.27 -6.22 17.01
CA LEU A 368 2.38 -4.81 17.37
C LEU A 368 2.68 -4.63 18.86
N LEU A 369 2.07 -5.47 19.70
CA LEU A 369 2.05 -5.32 21.14
C LEU A 369 3.20 -6.08 21.81
N ASP A 370 3.55 -5.65 23.01
CA ASP A 370 4.50 -6.36 23.86
C ASP A 370 3.87 -7.63 24.45
N SER A 371 4.16 -8.78 23.85
CA SER A 371 3.62 -10.07 24.25
C SER A 371 4.01 -10.46 25.67
N SER A 372 5.24 -10.16 26.10
CA SER A 372 5.75 -10.51 27.44
C SER A 372 5.01 -9.73 28.50
N ARG A 373 4.82 -8.44 28.30
CA ARG A 373 4.04 -7.59 29.19
C ARG A 373 2.58 -8.05 29.28
N LEU A 374 1.92 -8.33 28.15
CA LEU A 374 0.52 -8.76 28.15
C LEU A 374 0.33 -10.11 28.84
N ARG A 375 1.23 -11.08 28.61
CA ARG A 375 1.20 -12.35 29.33
C ARG A 375 1.41 -12.17 30.85
N ALA A 376 2.33 -11.28 31.25
CA ALA A 376 2.52 -10.95 32.67
C ALA A 376 1.29 -10.29 33.30
N MET A 377 0.51 -9.53 32.53
CA MET A 377 -0.78 -8.98 32.95
C MET A 377 -1.92 -10.04 32.96
N GLY A 378 -1.64 -11.27 32.54
CA GLY A 378 -2.59 -12.39 32.52
C GLY A 378 -3.49 -12.44 31.28
N PHE A 379 -3.05 -11.88 30.16
CA PHE A 379 -3.68 -12.12 28.87
C PHE A 379 -3.19 -13.42 28.25
N GLU A 380 -4.11 -14.13 27.62
CA GLU A 380 -3.79 -15.10 26.58
C GLU A 380 -3.42 -14.31 25.32
N TYR A 381 -2.13 -14.26 24.99
CA TYR A 381 -1.63 -13.54 23.82
C TYR A 381 -1.28 -14.51 22.70
N VAL A 382 -1.96 -14.33 21.55
CA VAL A 382 -1.75 -15.10 20.33
C VAL A 382 -1.15 -14.18 19.26
N GLY A 383 0.12 -14.40 18.91
CA GLY A 383 0.81 -13.67 17.85
C GLY A 383 1.00 -14.51 16.60
N VAL A 384 1.53 -13.90 15.53
CA VAL A 384 1.94 -14.61 14.32
C VAL A 384 3.39 -15.05 14.47
N GLY A 385 3.66 -16.37 14.39
CA GLY A 385 5.00 -16.91 14.53
C GLY A 385 5.53 -16.92 15.97
N ARG A 386 4.63 -16.84 16.95
CA ARG A 386 4.95 -16.91 18.39
C ARG A 386 4.14 -18.04 19.04
N GLY A 387 4.83 -19.00 19.58
CA GLY A 387 4.24 -20.10 20.36
C GLY A 387 3.94 -19.70 21.80
#